data_920d91f4f8dd1e93dcb15aa3eafed469
#
_entry.id   920d91f4f8dd1e93dcb15aa3eafed469
#
_cell.length_a   1.000
_cell.length_b   1.000
_cell.length_c   1.000
_cell.angle_alpha   90.00
_cell.angle_beta   90.00
_cell.angle_gamma   90.00
#
_symmetry.space_group_name_H-M   'P 1'
#
loop_
_entity.id
_entity.type
_entity.pdbx_description
1 polymer ?
#
loop_
_entity_poly.entity_id
_entity_poly.type
_entity_poly.pdbx_seq_one_letter_code
_entity_poly.pdbx_strand_id
1 'polypeptide(L)'
;MHLEDEPKEIYDGLLQDGFLLGGRLDVIRRSDQSLRVLVLGREFELTPVAAANVTVRYLPVGEHAETNQLVLSDVRDGETVVVQSISQACGGVQRRRLLDLGVVRGTEVTRELTSAGGDPTGYRIRGALIALRNAQAEFIVVGRVDGNETKARI
;
A
#
# COMPACT_ATOMS: atom_id res chain seq x y z
N MET A 1 -9.20 -6.52 -5.63
CA MET A 1 -10.07 -5.80 -6.60
C MET A 1 -9.51 -6.03 -7.99
N HIS A 2 -10.37 -6.36 -8.93
CA HIS A 2 -10.09 -6.46 -10.35
C HIS A 2 -11.00 -5.46 -11.07
N LEU A 3 -10.49 -4.82 -12.10
CA LEU A 3 -11.24 -3.88 -12.94
C LEU A 3 -11.31 -4.46 -14.34
N GLU A 4 -12.50 -4.44 -14.93
CA GLU A 4 -12.67 -4.75 -16.34
C GLU A 4 -12.34 -3.51 -17.18
N ASP A 5 -11.63 -3.70 -18.27
CA ASP A 5 -11.11 -2.63 -19.13
C ASP A 5 -12.06 -2.21 -20.25
N GLU A 6 -13.27 -2.78 -20.30
CA GLU A 6 -14.33 -2.40 -21.21
C GLU A 6 -15.64 -2.07 -20.47
N PRO A 7 -16.31 -0.94 -20.76
CA PRO A 7 -15.87 0.15 -21.65
C PRO A 7 -14.73 0.99 -21.07
N LYS A 8 -13.80 1.35 -21.93
CA LYS A 8 -12.55 2.02 -21.57
C LYS A 8 -12.74 3.33 -20.79
N GLU A 9 -13.78 4.09 -21.11
CA GLU A 9 -14.08 5.36 -20.43
C GLU A 9 -14.41 5.14 -18.95
N ILE A 10 -15.08 4.06 -18.60
CA ILE A 10 -15.39 3.69 -17.20
C ILE A 10 -14.13 3.25 -16.48
N TYR A 11 -13.30 2.43 -17.13
CA TYR A 11 -12.03 1.97 -16.59
C TYR A 11 -11.08 3.14 -16.29
N ASP A 12 -10.89 4.04 -17.25
CA ASP A 12 -10.04 5.22 -17.10
C ASP A 12 -10.55 6.14 -15.98
N GLY A 13 -11.89 6.31 -15.88
CA GLY A 13 -12.51 7.06 -14.80
C GLY A 13 -12.26 6.46 -13.42
N LEU A 14 -12.42 5.15 -13.28
CA LEU A 14 -12.15 4.44 -12.03
C LEU A 14 -10.67 4.55 -11.61
N LEU A 15 -9.73 4.45 -12.56
CA LEU A 15 -8.31 4.64 -12.27
C LEU A 15 -7.98 6.07 -11.81
N GLN A 16 -8.59 7.10 -12.42
CA GLN A 16 -8.43 8.50 -12.01
C GLN A 16 -8.98 8.74 -10.61
N ASP A 17 -10.04 8.05 -10.24
CA ASP A 17 -10.65 8.11 -8.91
C ASP A 17 -9.86 7.33 -7.84
N GLY A 18 -8.79 6.62 -8.23
CA GLY A 18 -7.91 5.91 -7.32
C GLY A 18 -8.27 4.43 -7.10
N PHE A 19 -9.12 3.86 -7.96
CA PHE A 19 -9.38 2.42 -7.98
C PHE A 19 -8.19 1.70 -8.60
N LEU A 20 -7.39 1.03 -7.81
CA LEU A 20 -6.19 0.34 -8.25
C LEU A 20 -6.40 -1.18 -8.24
N LEU A 21 -5.81 -1.86 -9.22
CA LEU A 21 -5.78 -3.32 -9.25
C LEU A 21 -5.10 -3.87 -7.98
N GLY A 22 -5.76 -4.82 -7.33
CA GLY A 22 -5.30 -5.36 -6.05
C GLY A 22 -5.54 -4.42 -4.86
N GLY A 23 -6.09 -3.22 -5.07
CA GLY A 23 -6.47 -2.30 -4.00
C GLY A 23 -7.65 -2.83 -3.18
N ARG A 24 -7.83 -2.26 -2.00
CA ARG A 24 -8.96 -2.54 -1.10
C ARG A 24 -10.03 -1.48 -1.27
N LEU A 25 -11.26 -1.91 -1.16
CA LEU A 25 -12.42 -1.05 -1.00
C LEU A 25 -13.31 -1.57 0.12
N ASP A 26 -13.96 -0.68 0.83
CA ASP A 26 -14.97 -1.02 1.82
C ASP A 26 -16.34 -0.56 1.32
N VAL A 27 -17.34 -1.44 1.36
CA VAL A 27 -18.71 -1.11 0.96
C VAL A 27 -19.40 -0.44 2.14
N ILE A 28 -19.74 0.85 1.98
CA ILE A 28 -20.44 1.63 3.02
C ILE A 28 -21.95 1.42 2.93
N ARG A 29 -22.48 1.50 1.71
CA ARG A 29 -23.92 1.38 1.46
C ARG A 29 -24.22 0.86 0.06
N ARG A 30 -25.18 -0.01 -0.04
CA ARG A 30 -25.74 -0.51 -1.30
C ARG A 30 -27.19 -0.10 -1.44
N SER A 31 -27.56 0.43 -2.59
CA SER A 31 -28.94 0.68 -3.01
C SER A 31 -29.18 0.14 -4.41
N ASP A 32 -30.42 0.15 -4.88
CA ASP A 32 -30.75 -0.36 -6.22
C ASP A 32 -30.16 0.52 -7.34
N GLN A 33 -29.80 1.77 -7.03
CA GLN A 33 -29.34 2.75 -8.02
C GLN A 33 -27.88 3.14 -7.84
N SER A 34 -27.23 2.80 -6.73
CA SER A 34 -25.85 3.17 -6.49
C SER A 34 -25.18 2.29 -5.44
N LEU A 35 -23.86 2.19 -5.54
CA LEU A 35 -22.99 1.55 -4.57
C LEU A 35 -22.04 2.60 -3.99
N ARG A 36 -22.14 2.89 -2.70
CA ARG A 36 -21.20 3.79 -2.02
C ARG A 36 -20.07 2.98 -1.40
N VAL A 37 -18.85 3.34 -1.77
CA VAL A 37 -17.62 2.64 -1.36
C VAL A 37 -16.59 3.62 -0.81
N LEU A 38 -15.74 3.12 0.07
CA LEU A 38 -14.57 3.82 0.57
C LEU A 38 -13.32 3.22 -0.07
N VAL A 39 -12.54 4.04 -0.75
CA VAL A 39 -11.27 3.65 -1.38
C VAL A 39 -10.21 4.66 -0.96
N LEU A 40 -9.12 4.18 -0.36
CA LEU A 40 -8.03 5.04 0.12
C LEU A 40 -8.49 6.19 1.04
N GLY A 41 -9.52 5.95 1.87
CA GLY A 41 -10.05 6.95 2.79
C GLY A 41 -10.98 8.00 2.14
N ARG A 42 -11.34 7.83 0.87
CA ARG A 42 -12.28 8.70 0.14
C ARG A 42 -13.55 7.94 -0.21
N GLU A 43 -14.70 8.59 -0.06
CA GLU A 43 -15.98 8.04 -0.47
C GLU A 43 -16.25 8.28 -1.96
N PHE A 44 -16.72 7.23 -2.63
CA PHE A 44 -17.15 7.28 -4.01
C PHE A 44 -18.55 6.67 -4.15
N GLU A 45 -19.34 7.22 -5.05
CA GLU A 45 -20.62 6.68 -5.43
C GLU A 45 -20.55 6.12 -6.84
N LEU A 46 -20.63 4.79 -6.93
CA LEU A 46 -20.59 4.07 -8.20
C LEU A 46 -21.98 3.87 -8.73
N THR A 47 -22.19 4.18 -10.01
CA THR A 47 -23.38 3.78 -10.75
C THR A 47 -23.41 2.25 -10.90
N PRO A 48 -24.58 1.62 -11.17
CA PRO A 48 -24.65 0.18 -11.39
C PRO A 48 -23.70 -0.31 -12.49
N VAL A 49 -23.53 0.48 -13.55
CA VAL A 49 -22.63 0.16 -14.65
C VAL A 49 -21.17 0.21 -14.22
N ALA A 50 -20.76 1.24 -13.49
CA ALA A 50 -19.40 1.35 -12.95
C ALA A 50 -19.12 0.26 -11.92
N ALA A 51 -20.08 -0.08 -11.07
CA ALA A 51 -19.95 -1.15 -10.09
C ALA A 51 -19.82 -2.53 -10.73
N ALA A 52 -20.47 -2.78 -11.87
CA ALA A 52 -20.35 -4.03 -12.62
C ALA A 52 -18.94 -4.25 -13.20
N ASN A 53 -18.19 -3.17 -13.45
CA ASN A 53 -16.79 -3.25 -13.91
C ASN A 53 -15.76 -3.44 -12.78
N VAL A 54 -16.21 -3.51 -11.52
CA VAL A 54 -15.33 -3.72 -10.35
C VAL A 54 -15.56 -5.11 -9.78
N THR A 55 -14.69 -6.05 -10.09
CA THR A 55 -14.71 -7.38 -9.48
C THR A 55 -13.92 -7.37 -8.18
N VAL A 56 -14.53 -7.82 -7.10
CA VAL A 56 -13.91 -7.86 -5.77
C VAL A 56 -13.95 -9.27 -5.19
N ARG A 57 -12.94 -9.62 -4.42
CA ARG A 57 -12.94 -10.79 -3.56
C ARG A 57 -13.32 -10.35 -2.15
N TYR A 58 -14.29 -11.03 -1.55
CA TYR A 58 -14.64 -10.81 -0.15
C TYR A 58 -13.47 -11.21 0.76
N LEU A 59 -13.11 -10.32 1.68
CA LEU A 59 -12.16 -10.63 2.75
C LEU A 59 -12.97 -10.90 4.02
N PRO A 60 -12.84 -12.10 4.65
CA PRO A 60 -13.58 -12.40 5.88
C PRO A 60 -13.20 -11.43 7.00
N VAL A 61 -14.17 -11.17 7.88
CA VAL A 61 -13.97 -10.36 9.10
C VAL A 61 -12.94 -11.06 9.98
N GLY A 62 -11.77 -10.44 10.14
CA GLY A 62 -10.63 -11.04 10.86
C GLY A 62 -9.36 -11.10 9.99
N GLU A 63 -9.48 -11.18 8.66
CA GLU A 63 -8.45 -10.81 7.71
C GLU A 63 -8.52 -9.30 7.34
N HIS A 64 -9.29 -8.54 8.09
CA HIS A 64 -9.11 -7.10 8.16
C HIS A 64 -7.75 -6.87 8.84
N ALA A 65 -6.69 -7.12 8.09
CA ALA A 65 -5.51 -6.33 8.33
C ALA A 65 -6.04 -4.91 8.34
N GLU A 66 -6.13 -4.33 9.53
CA GLU A 66 -6.34 -2.91 9.69
C GLU A 66 -5.56 -2.26 8.57
N THR A 67 -6.17 -1.40 7.77
CA THR A 67 -5.51 -0.67 6.71
C THR A 67 -4.64 0.42 7.35
N ASN A 68 -3.97 0.07 8.38
CA ASN A 68 -2.75 0.61 8.85
C ASN A 68 -1.63 -0.22 8.20
N GLN A 69 -1.64 -0.28 6.86
CA GLN A 69 -0.47 -0.75 6.16
C GLN A 69 0.67 0.15 6.61
N LEU A 70 1.51 -0.38 7.50
CA LEU A 70 2.66 0.36 7.97
C LEU A 70 3.50 0.69 6.73
N VAL A 71 3.70 1.96 6.50
CA VAL A 71 4.60 2.43 5.44
C VAL A 71 5.93 2.83 6.06
N LEU A 72 6.97 2.81 5.26
CA LEU A 72 8.32 3.03 5.76
C LEU A 72 8.51 4.40 6.41
N SER A 73 7.75 5.42 6.00
CA SER A 73 7.74 6.75 6.63
C SER A 73 7.25 6.75 8.08
N ASP A 74 6.39 5.81 8.46
CA ASP A 74 5.79 5.73 9.81
C ASP A 74 6.60 4.87 10.78
N VAL A 75 7.67 4.23 10.31
CA VAL A 75 8.57 3.42 11.14
C VAL A 75 9.33 4.32 12.10
N ARG A 76 9.52 3.87 13.33
CA ARG A 76 10.24 4.64 14.36
C ARG A 76 11.76 4.56 14.17
N ASP A 77 12.47 5.57 14.66
CA ASP A 77 13.94 5.55 14.65
C ASP A 77 14.47 4.34 15.41
N GLY A 78 15.43 3.62 14.82
CA GLY A 78 15.99 2.38 15.33
C GLY A 78 15.16 1.12 15.08
N GLU A 79 13.94 1.24 14.56
CA GLU A 79 13.08 0.09 14.27
C GLU A 79 13.48 -0.58 12.95
N THR A 80 13.53 -1.91 12.96
CA THR A 80 13.76 -2.73 11.77
C THR A 80 12.44 -3.35 11.30
N VAL A 81 12.19 -3.25 10.02
CA VAL A 81 10.99 -3.76 9.36
C VAL A 81 11.35 -4.51 8.10
N VAL A 82 10.42 -5.29 7.56
CA VAL A 82 10.60 -6.05 6.32
C VAL A 82 9.73 -5.48 5.23
N VAL A 83 10.29 -5.23 4.06
CA VAL A 83 9.55 -4.78 2.88
C VAL A 83 8.56 -5.85 2.45
N GLN A 84 7.31 -5.50 2.35
CA GLN A 84 6.24 -6.35 1.83
C GLN A 84 5.95 -6.08 0.36
N SER A 85 5.86 -4.80 0.01
CA SER A 85 5.61 -4.39 -1.38
C SER A 85 5.97 -2.92 -1.59
N ILE A 86 6.04 -2.52 -2.85
CA ILE A 86 6.02 -1.11 -3.25
C ILE A 86 4.61 -0.82 -3.79
N SER A 87 3.99 0.25 -3.30
CA SER A 87 2.67 0.68 -3.76
C SER A 87 2.60 0.78 -5.28
N GLN A 88 1.48 0.39 -5.85
CA GLN A 88 1.25 0.53 -7.30
C GLN A 88 1.15 1.99 -7.73
N ALA A 89 0.85 2.90 -6.82
CA ALA A 89 0.89 4.34 -7.07
C ALA A 89 2.32 4.85 -7.35
N CYS A 90 3.34 4.09 -6.92
CA CYS A 90 4.74 4.37 -7.25
C CYS A 90 5.05 3.83 -8.65
N GLY A 91 5.00 4.69 -9.65
CA GLY A 91 5.23 4.30 -11.04
C GLY A 91 6.58 4.73 -11.61
N GLY A 92 6.87 4.24 -12.82
CA GLY A 92 7.94 4.73 -13.69
C GLY A 92 9.33 4.68 -13.08
N VAL A 93 10.06 5.77 -13.26
CA VAL A 93 11.46 5.92 -12.85
C VAL A 93 11.65 5.80 -11.35
N GLN A 94 10.69 6.30 -10.55
CA GLN A 94 10.78 6.25 -9.09
C GLN A 94 10.72 4.81 -8.57
N ARG A 95 9.81 4.00 -9.11
CA ARG A 95 9.71 2.58 -8.75
C ARG A 95 10.98 1.82 -9.09
N ARG A 96 11.52 2.05 -10.30
CA ARG A 96 12.78 1.43 -10.73
C ARG A 96 13.91 1.79 -9.79
N ARG A 97 14.04 3.07 -9.42
CA ARG A 97 15.06 3.53 -8.49
C ARG A 97 14.98 2.83 -7.13
N LEU A 98 13.77 2.67 -6.58
CA LEU A 98 13.59 1.96 -5.32
C LEU A 98 14.03 0.48 -5.43
N LEU A 99 13.68 -0.18 -6.53
CA LEU A 99 14.12 -1.56 -6.80
C LEU A 99 15.64 -1.66 -6.92
N ASP A 100 16.28 -0.72 -7.61
CA ASP A 100 17.75 -0.67 -7.78
C ASP A 100 18.47 -0.45 -6.44
N LEU A 101 17.85 0.26 -5.50
CA LEU A 101 18.33 0.44 -4.14
C LEU A 101 18.14 -0.80 -3.26
N GLY A 102 17.50 -1.85 -3.77
CA GLY A 102 17.27 -3.11 -3.07
C GLY A 102 15.97 -3.15 -2.26
N VAL A 103 15.04 -2.22 -2.49
CA VAL A 103 13.70 -2.24 -1.91
C VAL A 103 12.88 -3.31 -2.63
N VAL A 104 13.06 -4.56 -2.22
CA VAL A 104 12.32 -5.72 -2.74
C VAL A 104 11.65 -6.46 -1.58
N ARG A 105 10.62 -7.22 -1.90
CA ARG A 105 9.92 -8.02 -0.87
C ARG A 105 10.90 -8.90 -0.10
N GLY A 106 10.79 -8.88 1.23
CA GLY A 106 11.64 -9.62 2.14
C GLY A 106 12.93 -8.92 2.54
N THR A 107 13.23 -7.73 2.00
CA THR A 107 14.40 -6.95 2.41
C THR A 107 14.15 -6.32 3.78
N GLU A 108 15.08 -6.50 4.70
CA GLU A 108 15.09 -5.81 5.99
C GLU A 108 15.53 -4.36 5.79
N VAL A 109 14.83 -3.46 6.45
CA VAL A 109 15.11 -2.02 6.44
C VAL A 109 15.07 -1.51 7.87
N THR A 110 16.11 -0.82 8.29
CA THR A 110 16.18 -0.16 9.59
C THR A 110 16.16 1.36 9.40
N ARG A 111 15.25 2.05 10.08
CA ARG A 111 15.28 3.51 10.14
C ARG A 111 16.36 3.94 11.13
N GLU A 112 17.37 4.69 10.67
CA GLU A 112 18.50 5.05 11.51
C GLU A 112 18.50 6.51 11.94
N LEU A 113 18.32 7.41 11.02
CA LEU A 113 18.49 8.85 11.25
C LEU A 113 17.44 9.65 10.52
N THR A 114 16.85 10.59 11.23
CA THR A 114 16.02 11.62 10.62
C THR A 114 16.82 12.92 10.57
N SER A 115 16.81 13.61 9.44
CA SER A 115 17.45 14.93 9.35
C SER A 115 16.79 15.91 10.32
N ALA A 116 17.51 16.96 10.71
CA ALA A 116 17.02 17.97 11.67
C ALA A 116 15.70 18.64 11.20
N GLY A 117 15.43 18.64 9.90
CA GLY A 117 14.19 19.12 9.28
C GLY A 117 13.10 18.07 9.11
N GLY A 118 13.34 16.82 9.53
CA GLY A 118 12.39 15.72 9.39
C GLY A 118 12.40 15.02 8.02
N ASP A 119 13.02 15.60 7.01
CA ASP A 119 13.12 15.05 5.65
C ASP A 119 14.42 15.52 4.99
N PRO A 120 15.21 14.64 4.35
CA PRO A 120 15.03 13.17 4.20
C PRO A 120 15.37 12.38 5.46
N THR A 121 14.95 11.13 5.49
CA THR A 121 15.26 10.16 6.54
C THR A 121 16.26 9.12 6.01
N GLY A 122 17.23 8.73 6.85
CA GLY A 122 18.22 7.70 6.55
C GLY A 122 17.71 6.31 6.92
N TYR A 123 17.75 5.42 5.95
CA TYR A 123 17.39 4.01 6.11
C TYR A 123 18.56 3.11 5.75
N ARG A 124 18.83 2.12 6.59
CA ARG A 124 19.79 1.07 6.26
C ARG A 124 19.07 -0.01 5.46
N ILE A 125 19.47 -0.17 4.21
CA ILE A 125 18.92 -1.13 3.25
C ILE A 125 20.08 -1.97 2.74
N ARG A 126 20.05 -3.29 2.97
CA ARG A 126 21.14 -4.21 2.56
C ARG A 126 22.53 -3.77 3.01
N GLY A 127 22.64 -3.18 4.19
CA GLY A 127 23.91 -2.70 4.74
C GLY A 127 24.33 -1.29 4.28
N ALA A 128 23.66 -0.69 3.30
CA ALA A 128 23.92 0.67 2.86
C ALA A 128 22.97 1.67 3.54
N LEU A 129 23.49 2.82 3.97
CA LEU A 129 22.68 3.92 4.47
C LEU A 129 22.18 4.75 3.28
N ILE A 130 20.87 4.79 3.11
CA ILE A 130 20.20 5.43 1.98
C ILE A 130 19.24 6.49 2.52
N ALA A 131 19.36 7.71 2.02
CA ALA A 131 18.43 8.79 2.33
C ALA A 131 17.21 8.73 1.40
N LEU A 132 16.04 8.60 1.97
CA LEU A 132 14.77 8.67 1.24
C LEU A 132 13.95 9.84 1.76
N ARG A 133 13.29 10.56 0.85
CA ARG A 133 12.30 11.55 1.21
C ARG A 133 11.03 10.86 1.72
N ASN A 134 10.30 11.50 2.62
CA ASN A 134 9.04 10.96 3.15
C ASN A 134 8.08 10.53 2.05
N ALA A 135 7.91 11.34 1.02
CA ALA A 135 7.10 11.01 -0.15
C ALA A 135 7.55 9.74 -0.90
N GLN A 136 8.82 9.34 -0.79
CA GLN A 136 9.33 8.09 -1.36
C GLN A 136 9.10 6.91 -0.40
N ALA A 137 9.29 7.14 0.89
CA ALA A 137 9.10 6.13 1.93
C ALA A 137 7.62 5.73 2.09
N GLU A 138 6.67 6.63 1.84
CA GLU A 138 5.24 6.36 1.84
C GLU A 138 4.80 5.31 0.79
N PHE A 139 5.56 5.13 -0.28
CA PHE A 139 5.28 4.10 -1.27
C PHE A 139 5.75 2.70 -0.86
N ILE A 140 6.53 2.57 0.20
CA ILE A 140 7.11 1.30 0.62
C ILE A 140 6.28 0.73 1.76
N VAL A 141 5.53 -0.32 1.47
CA VAL A 141 4.73 -1.05 2.45
C VAL A 141 5.64 -2.03 3.18
N VAL A 142 5.61 -1.98 4.51
CA VAL A 142 6.47 -2.78 5.37
C VAL A 142 5.67 -3.53 6.43
N GLY A 143 6.24 -4.61 6.95
CA GLY A 143 5.75 -5.35 8.12
C GLY A 143 6.78 -5.31 9.23
N ARG A 144 6.34 -5.33 10.48
CA ARG A 144 7.26 -5.50 11.61
C ARG A 144 7.90 -6.87 11.54
N VAL A 145 9.16 -6.94 11.91
CA VAL A 145 9.83 -8.23 12.16
C VAL A 145 9.22 -8.74 13.45
N ASP A 146 8.32 -9.73 13.35
CA ASP A 146 7.78 -10.40 14.51
C ASP A 146 8.93 -11.14 15.22
N GLY A 147 9.46 -10.50 16.24
CA GLY A 147 10.42 -11.10 17.15
C GLY A 147 9.73 -12.06 18.10
N ASN A 148 8.91 -12.97 17.60
CA ASN A 148 8.45 -14.12 18.36
C ASN A 148 7.75 -15.17 17.49
N GLU A 149 8.49 -15.91 16.67
CA GLU A 149 8.12 -17.30 16.46
C GLU A 149 8.51 -18.10 17.70
N THR A 150 7.69 -18.02 18.70
CA THR A 150 7.67 -19.09 19.70
C THR A 150 7.20 -20.33 18.96
N LYS A 151 8.16 -21.15 18.53
CA LYS A 151 7.91 -22.55 18.17
C LYS A 151 7.13 -23.19 19.32
N ALA A 152 5.84 -23.27 19.19
CA ALA A 152 5.04 -24.24 19.92
C ALA A 152 5.43 -25.62 19.36
N ARG A 153 6.42 -26.24 19.96
CA ARG A 153 6.61 -27.69 19.86
C ARG A 153 5.51 -28.34 20.67
N ILE A 154 4.66 -29.01 19.96
CA ILE A 154 3.89 -30.12 20.55
C ILE A 154 4.67 -31.39 20.32
#